data_b4290abf988376367089faf2d388e5cd
#
_entry.id   b4290abf988376367089faf2d388e5cd
#
_cell.length_a   1.000
_cell.length_b   1.000
_cell.length_c   1.000
_cell.angle_alpha   90.00
_cell.angle_beta   90.00
_cell.angle_gamma   90.00
#
_symmetry.space_group_name_H-M   'P 1'
#
loop_
_entity.id
_entity.type
_entity.pdbx_description
1 polymer ?
#
loop_
_entity_poly.entity_id
_entity_poly.type
_entity_poly.pdbx_seq_one_letter_code
_entity_poly.pdbx_strand_id
1 'polypeptide(L)'
;VLEMDAATGTVLNSWNVPREPVALAVSPDGRKIWAAGHLPAGAADGDFTAAALTLVEDGKAVHFPLSNGTQGVRGMAISPDGRYLAVAHVLSRYQVPTTQLDRGWMNTNAVTVIDTDEPDKPHPVLLDDPDAGAANPWGVSFSEDGGKLFVTHAGTHELSVIDFPALLERMKREDRSNEPVSERLGFLHGLRTRIALPLNGPRSVASDGKNVYVAGYFSDSLAEISLKDACKSRAIPLNSPFRPSREKLGERYFNDASHCFQGWQSCATCHPDGRVDGLNWDLLNDGMGNPKNTRTMFLSHRTSPVMTLGVRASAEVAVTA
;
A
#
# COMPACT_ATOMS: atom_id res chain seq x y z
N VAL A 1 3.42 -17.37 -10.14
CA VAL A 1 3.53 -16.56 -11.37
C VAL A 1 3.62 -17.48 -12.56
N LEU A 2 2.96 -17.13 -13.65
CA LEU A 2 2.99 -17.88 -14.90
C LEU A 2 3.57 -17.02 -16.01
N GLU A 3 4.42 -17.61 -16.84
CA GLU A 3 4.79 -17.06 -18.13
C GLU A 3 3.96 -17.78 -19.19
N MET A 4 3.31 -17.01 -20.05
CA MET A 4 2.40 -17.52 -21.06
C MET A 4 2.73 -16.96 -22.44
N ASP A 5 2.60 -17.77 -23.45
CA ASP A 5 2.61 -17.30 -24.83
C ASP A 5 1.38 -16.42 -25.08
N ALA A 6 1.61 -15.18 -25.50
CA ALA A 6 0.53 -14.19 -25.66
C ALA A 6 -0.44 -14.51 -26.82
N ALA A 7 0.01 -15.26 -27.84
CA ALA A 7 -0.81 -15.61 -28.99
C ALA A 7 -1.66 -16.85 -28.75
N THR A 8 -1.13 -17.84 -28.03
CA THR A 8 -1.78 -19.16 -27.84
C THR A 8 -2.37 -19.35 -26.46
N GLY A 9 -1.98 -18.53 -25.46
CA GLY A 9 -2.33 -18.72 -24.06
C GLY A 9 -1.65 -19.93 -23.40
N THR A 10 -0.68 -20.57 -24.07
CA THR A 10 0.03 -21.72 -23.53
C THR A 10 0.94 -21.29 -22.39
N VAL A 11 0.90 -22.00 -21.25
CA VAL A 11 1.82 -21.78 -20.14
C VAL A 11 3.21 -22.31 -20.55
N LEU A 12 4.19 -21.42 -20.57
CA LEU A 12 5.58 -21.71 -20.87
C LEU A 12 6.37 -22.09 -19.62
N ASN A 13 6.20 -21.30 -18.57
CA ASN A 13 6.87 -21.51 -17.28
C ASN A 13 5.93 -21.18 -16.11
N SER A 14 6.25 -21.75 -14.94
CA SER A 14 5.51 -21.52 -13.68
C SER A 14 6.48 -21.45 -12.52
N TRP A 15 6.31 -20.44 -11.64
CA TRP A 15 7.11 -20.25 -10.42
C TRP A 15 6.21 -20.11 -9.22
N ASN A 16 6.55 -20.83 -8.16
CA ASN A 16 5.90 -20.66 -6.88
C ASN A 16 6.33 -19.33 -6.25
N VAL A 17 5.36 -18.62 -5.66
CA VAL A 17 5.57 -17.36 -4.96
C VAL A 17 4.82 -17.41 -3.63
N PRO A 18 5.17 -16.56 -2.64
CA PRO A 18 4.39 -16.41 -1.42
C PRO A 18 2.92 -16.13 -1.72
N ARG A 19 2.07 -16.42 -0.75
CA ARG A 19 0.61 -16.35 -0.92
C ARG A 19 0.13 -14.97 -1.39
N GLU A 20 -0.95 -14.96 -2.15
CA GLU A 20 -1.67 -13.77 -2.63
C GLU A 20 -0.77 -12.78 -3.40
N PRO A 21 -0.14 -13.19 -4.50
CA PRO A 21 0.59 -12.25 -5.34
C PRO A 21 -0.38 -11.24 -5.96
N VAL A 22 -0.12 -9.93 -5.76
CA VAL A 22 -1.03 -8.85 -6.18
C VAL A 22 -0.40 -7.85 -7.14
N ALA A 23 0.92 -7.79 -7.22
CA ALA A 23 1.63 -6.89 -8.10
C ALA A 23 2.77 -7.59 -8.81
N LEU A 24 3.02 -7.16 -10.04
CA LEU A 24 4.07 -7.67 -10.91
C LEU A 24 4.79 -6.48 -11.57
N ALA A 25 6.11 -6.57 -11.66
CA ALA A 25 6.93 -5.67 -12.45
C ALA A 25 7.98 -6.46 -13.22
N VAL A 26 8.29 -6.01 -14.44
CA VAL A 26 9.29 -6.63 -15.30
C VAL A 26 10.34 -5.60 -15.63
N SER A 27 11.62 -5.97 -15.54
CA SER A 27 12.71 -5.08 -15.92
C SER A 27 12.63 -4.71 -17.42
N PRO A 28 13.14 -3.54 -17.82
CA PRO A 28 13.07 -3.10 -19.21
C PRO A 28 13.70 -4.08 -20.22
N ASP A 29 14.70 -4.83 -19.79
CA ASP A 29 15.36 -5.87 -20.59
C ASP A 29 14.63 -7.24 -20.56
N GLY A 30 13.53 -7.36 -19.78
CA GLY A 30 12.73 -8.57 -19.65
C GLY A 30 13.34 -9.70 -18.83
N ARG A 31 14.53 -9.50 -18.23
CA ARG A 31 15.25 -10.58 -17.53
C ARG A 31 14.81 -10.79 -16.09
N LYS A 32 14.47 -9.72 -15.40
CA LYS A 32 14.03 -9.75 -14.00
C LYS A 32 12.52 -9.59 -13.94
N ILE A 33 11.82 -10.56 -13.36
CA ILE A 33 10.37 -10.48 -13.08
C ILE A 33 10.20 -10.42 -11.57
N TRP A 34 9.56 -9.37 -11.11
CA TRP A 34 9.27 -9.18 -9.69
C TRP A 34 7.80 -9.44 -9.42
N ALA A 35 7.51 -10.21 -8.38
CA ALA A 35 6.16 -10.41 -7.88
C ALA A 35 6.09 -10.06 -6.40
N ALA A 36 5.04 -9.36 -5.96
CA ALA A 36 4.83 -8.99 -4.58
C ALA A 36 3.63 -9.71 -3.98
N GLY A 37 3.82 -10.34 -2.82
CA GLY A 37 2.74 -10.89 -2.00
C GLY A 37 2.00 -9.78 -1.27
N HIS A 38 0.68 -9.93 -1.12
CA HIS A 38 -0.19 -8.92 -0.48
C HIS A 38 0.00 -8.83 1.03
N LEU A 39 0.08 -9.98 1.68
CA LEU A 39 0.07 -10.13 3.14
C LEU A 39 1.35 -10.78 3.65
N PRO A 40 1.62 -10.71 4.97
CA PRO A 40 2.74 -11.39 5.59
C PRO A 40 2.84 -12.87 5.18
N ALA A 41 4.03 -13.31 4.83
CA ALA A 41 4.28 -14.67 4.33
C ALA A 41 4.36 -15.70 5.46
N GLY A 42 4.75 -15.28 6.67
CA GLY A 42 4.86 -16.09 7.88
C GLY A 42 3.77 -15.85 8.91
N ALA A 43 3.81 -16.62 9.99
CA ALA A 43 2.98 -16.41 11.16
C ALA A 43 3.44 -15.15 11.95
N ALA A 44 2.50 -14.49 12.63
CA ALA A 44 2.77 -13.27 13.42
C ALA A 44 2.93 -13.56 14.93
N ASP A 45 3.41 -14.75 15.27
CA ASP A 45 3.64 -15.22 16.64
C ASP A 45 5.11 -15.14 17.09
N GLY A 46 5.99 -14.65 16.20
CA GLY A 46 7.41 -14.42 16.45
C GLY A 46 7.80 -12.95 16.32
N ASP A 47 9.10 -12.71 16.34
CA ASP A 47 9.67 -11.37 16.31
C ASP A 47 9.66 -10.70 14.93
N PHE A 48 9.36 -11.46 13.89
CA PHE A 48 9.36 -10.98 12.52
C PHE A 48 8.29 -11.63 11.67
N THR A 49 7.48 -10.81 11.01
CA THR A 49 6.66 -11.23 9.86
C THR A 49 6.47 -10.06 8.91
N ALA A 50 6.48 -10.35 7.60
CA ALA A 50 6.33 -9.35 6.55
C ALA A 50 5.80 -9.98 5.26
N ALA A 51 5.21 -9.16 4.42
CA ALA A 51 5.02 -9.49 3.02
C ALA A 51 6.38 -9.71 2.34
N ALA A 52 6.40 -10.50 1.28
CA ALA A 52 7.63 -10.86 0.59
C ALA A 52 7.54 -10.54 -0.90
N LEU A 53 8.70 -10.22 -1.47
CA LEU A 53 8.91 -10.13 -2.91
C LEU A 53 9.50 -11.45 -3.43
N THR A 54 9.23 -11.73 -4.68
CA THR A 54 9.88 -12.80 -5.43
C THR A 54 10.54 -12.22 -6.66
N LEU A 55 11.83 -12.44 -6.82
CA LEU A 55 12.55 -12.22 -8.07
C LEU A 55 12.60 -13.53 -8.84
N VAL A 56 12.16 -13.50 -10.08
CA VAL A 56 12.41 -14.55 -11.06
C VAL A 56 13.44 -14.04 -12.05
N GLU A 57 14.58 -14.71 -12.10
CA GLU A 57 15.71 -14.43 -12.98
C GLU A 57 16.38 -15.75 -13.37
N ASP A 58 16.77 -15.90 -14.64
CA ASP A 58 17.38 -17.13 -15.19
C ASP A 58 16.60 -18.42 -14.83
N GLY A 59 15.26 -18.33 -14.86
CA GLY A 59 14.36 -19.45 -14.55
C GLY A 59 14.26 -19.84 -13.08
N LYS A 60 14.90 -19.09 -12.17
CA LYS A 60 14.88 -19.34 -10.72
C LYS A 60 14.06 -18.30 -10.00
N ALA A 61 13.31 -18.72 -8.99
CA ALA A 61 12.58 -17.84 -8.08
C ALA A 61 13.30 -17.74 -6.73
N VAL A 62 13.60 -16.50 -6.29
CA VAL A 62 14.18 -16.20 -4.98
C VAL A 62 13.28 -15.24 -4.23
N HIS A 63 13.08 -15.48 -2.94
CA HIS A 63 12.17 -14.69 -2.11
C HIS A 63 12.95 -13.76 -1.16
N PHE A 64 12.49 -12.52 -1.06
CA PHE A 64 13.06 -11.49 -0.20
C PHE A 64 11.96 -10.93 0.71
N PRO A 65 12.09 -11.02 2.04
CA PRO A 65 11.13 -10.37 2.93
C PRO A 65 11.28 -8.85 2.85
N LEU A 66 10.16 -8.15 2.94
CA LEU A 66 10.14 -6.72 3.19
C LEU A 66 10.39 -6.43 4.68
N SER A 67 10.38 -5.17 5.09
CA SER A 67 10.60 -4.77 6.48
C SER A 67 9.52 -5.36 7.39
N ASN A 68 9.90 -5.67 8.65
CA ASN A 68 8.99 -6.24 9.65
C ASN A 68 7.69 -5.44 9.77
N GLY A 69 6.56 -6.12 9.79
CA GLY A 69 5.23 -5.50 9.84
C GLY A 69 4.70 -5.02 8.48
N THR A 70 5.43 -5.23 7.38
CA THR A 70 4.89 -4.91 6.04
C THR A 70 3.70 -5.81 5.71
N GLN A 71 2.57 -5.18 5.41
CA GLN A 71 1.34 -5.83 4.95
C GLN A 71 0.60 -4.92 3.96
N GLY A 72 -0.48 -5.40 3.36
CA GLY A 72 -1.32 -4.58 2.49
C GLY A 72 -0.58 -4.05 1.25
N VAL A 73 0.36 -4.82 0.70
CA VAL A 73 1.03 -4.47 -0.57
C VAL A 73 -0.01 -4.40 -1.68
N ARG A 74 0.02 -3.32 -2.49
CA ARG A 74 -0.97 -3.13 -3.57
C ARG A 74 -0.36 -2.81 -4.92
N GLY A 75 0.72 -2.07 -4.95
CA GLY A 75 1.35 -1.64 -6.19
C GLY A 75 2.86 -1.77 -6.14
N MET A 76 3.43 -1.99 -7.33
CA MET A 76 4.85 -2.09 -7.53
C MET A 76 5.21 -1.57 -8.92
N ALA A 77 6.31 -0.84 -9.02
CA ALA A 77 6.85 -0.39 -10.29
C ALA A 77 8.38 -0.46 -10.28
N ILE A 78 8.97 -0.71 -11.44
CA ILE A 78 10.41 -0.63 -11.65
C ILE A 78 10.75 0.66 -12.37
N SER A 79 11.88 1.28 -12.01
CA SER A 79 12.37 2.49 -12.66
C SER A 79 12.72 2.22 -14.14
N PRO A 80 12.69 3.25 -15.02
CA PRO A 80 12.94 3.07 -16.44
C PRO A 80 14.32 2.49 -16.77
N ASP A 81 15.32 2.71 -15.91
CA ASP A 81 16.66 2.14 -16.02
C ASP A 81 16.76 0.70 -15.46
N GLY A 82 15.68 0.18 -14.88
CA GLY A 82 15.62 -1.15 -14.28
C GLY A 82 16.30 -1.29 -12.92
N ARG A 83 16.88 -0.21 -12.39
CA ARG A 83 17.73 -0.27 -11.19
C ARG A 83 16.95 -0.25 -9.89
N TYR A 84 15.83 0.45 -9.84
CA TYR A 84 15.08 0.61 -8.60
C TYR A 84 13.67 0.06 -8.71
N LEU A 85 13.25 -0.66 -7.67
CA LEU A 85 11.89 -1.13 -7.49
C LEU A 85 11.23 -0.29 -6.40
N ALA A 86 10.01 0.18 -6.63
CA ALA A 86 9.20 0.89 -5.66
C ALA A 86 7.95 0.05 -5.34
N VAL A 87 7.67 -0.17 -4.06
CA VAL A 87 6.56 -1.03 -3.57
C VAL A 87 5.73 -0.25 -2.58
N ALA A 88 4.44 -0.06 -2.86
CA ALA A 88 3.48 0.61 -1.97
C ALA A 88 2.84 -0.38 -1.00
N HIS A 89 2.85 -0.06 0.29
CA HIS A 89 2.35 -0.93 1.34
C HIS A 89 2.04 -0.18 2.64
N VAL A 90 1.44 -0.88 3.59
CA VAL A 90 1.32 -0.45 4.98
C VAL A 90 2.47 -1.05 5.79
N LEU A 91 3.06 -0.26 6.68
CA LEU A 91 4.08 -0.70 7.64
C LEU A 91 3.47 -0.66 9.04
N SER A 92 3.13 -1.82 9.57
CA SER A 92 2.38 -2.01 10.82
C SER A 92 3.31 -2.26 12.00
N ARG A 93 3.04 -1.57 13.11
CA ARG A 93 3.79 -1.72 14.37
C ARG A 93 3.07 -2.66 15.33
N TYR A 94 2.79 -3.88 14.86
CA TYR A 94 1.95 -4.86 15.53
C TYR A 94 2.54 -5.40 16.85
N GLN A 95 3.86 -5.28 17.05
CA GLN A 95 4.54 -5.76 18.24
C GLN A 95 4.42 -4.83 19.45
N VAL A 96 3.83 -3.65 19.26
CA VAL A 96 3.63 -2.64 20.30
C VAL A 96 2.16 -2.59 20.67
N PRO A 97 1.78 -2.59 21.97
CA PRO A 97 0.39 -2.41 22.38
C PRO A 97 -0.21 -1.13 21.81
N THR A 98 -1.44 -1.22 21.30
CA THR A 98 -2.11 -0.11 20.61
C THR A 98 -2.75 0.85 21.60
N THR A 99 -2.02 1.86 22.03
CA THR A 99 -2.49 2.83 23.05
C THR A 99 -3.25 4.02 22.47
N GLN A 100 -3.18 4.25 21.16
CA GLN A 100 -3.79 5.39 20.49
C GLN A 100 -4.32 4.99 19.11
N LEU A 101 -5.17 3.97 19.07
CA LEU A 101 -5.73 3.40 17.85
C LEU A 101 -6.41 4.46 16.95
N ASP A 102 -7.11 5.39 17.56
CA ASP A 102 -7.82 6.50 16.91
C ASP A 102 -6.89 7.56 16.30
N ARG A 103 -5.62 7.59 16.70
CA ARG A 103 -4.64 8.60 16.26
C ARG A 103 -3.64 8.09 15.21
N GLY A 104 -3.81 6.88 14.73
CA GLY A 104 -2.95 6.31 13.70
C GLY A 104 -1.64 5.72 14.22
N TRP A 105 -0.51 6.10 13.70
CA TRP A 105 0.88 5.66 13.93
C TRP A 105 1.12 4.14 14.04
N MET A 106 0.19 3.37 14.54
CA MET A 106 0.27 1.90 14.58
C MET A 106 0.34 1.28 13.19
N ASN A 107 -0.30 1.93 12.21
CA ASN A 107 -0.17 1.65 10.79
C ASN A 107 0.37 2.90 10.12
N THR A 108 1.61 2.86 9.66
CA THR A 108 2.19 3.89 8.81
C THR A 108 2.13 3.45 7.35
N ASN A 109 2.01 4.42 6.47
CA ASN A 109 1.88 4.20 5.04
C ASN A 109 3.22 4.44 4.37
N ALA A 110 3.69 3.50 3.57
CA ALA A 110 5.06 3.53 3.07
C ALA A 110 5.17 3.19 1.58
N VAL A 111 6.24 3.65 0.99
CA VAL A 111 6.81 3.11 -0.24
C VAL A 111 8.21 2.58 0.08
N THR A 112 8.43 1.30 -0.17
CA THR A 112 9.77 0.72 -0.05
C THR A 112 10.50 0.87 -1.37
N VAL A 113 11.69 1.45 -1.32
CA VAL A 113 12.62 1.55 -2.45
C VAL A 113 13.69 0.48 -2.30
N ILE A 114 13.94 -0.27 -3.37
CA ILE A 114 14.90 -1.39 -3.40
C ILE A 114 15.82 -1.20 -4.60
N ASP A 115 17.12 -1.26 -4.38
CA ASP A 115 18.09 -1.43 -5.46
C ASP A 115 17.99 -2.88 -5.96
N THR A 116 17.72 -3.09 -7.25
CA THR A 116 17.52 -4.44 -7.82
C THR A 116 18.78 -5.31 -7.81
N ASP A 117 19.94 -4.71 -7.54
CA ASP A 117 21.21 -5.42 -7.35
C ASP A 117 21.47 -5.80 -5.87
N GLU A 118 20.72 -5.18 -4.92
CA GLU A 118 20.76 -5.47 -3.48
C GLU A 118 19.35 -5.70 -2.91
N PRO A 119 18.61 -6.71 -3.40
CA PRO A 119 17.19 -6.90 -3.09
C PRO A 119 16.90 -7.29 -1.63
N ASP A 120 17.91 -7.71 -0.89
CA ASP A 120 17.87 -8.02 0.54
C ASP A 120 17.95 -6.77 1.45
N LYS A 121 18.10 -5.57 0.86
CA LYS A 121 18.16 -4.30 1.57
C LYS A 121 16.96 -3.40 1.25
N PRO A 122 15.75 -3.72 1.73
CA PRO A 122 14.60 -2.87 1.51
C PRO A 122 14.71 -1.58 2.33
N HIS A 123 14.44 -0.43 1.69
CA HIS A 123 14.44 0.90 2.33
C HIS A 123 13.00 1.46 2.38
N PRO A 124 12.22 1.21 3.43
CA PRO A 124 10.90 1.78 3.59
C PRO A 124 10.98 3.27 3.90
N VAL A 125 10.24 4.07 3.13
CA VAL A 125 10.09 5.51 3.27
C VAL A 125 8.65 5.82 3.60
N LEU A 126 8.40 6.53 4.71
CA LEU A 126 7.06 6.87 5.14
C LEU A 126 6.44 7.94 4.23
N LEU A 127 5.19 7.70 3.86
CA LEU A 127 4.36 8.60 3.05
C LEU A 127 3.50 9.52 3.91
N ASP A 128 3.43 9.25 5.21
CA ASP A 128 2.70 10.08 6.16
C ASP A 128 3.48 11.36 6.50
N ASP A 129 2.75 12.42 6.82
CA ASP A 129 3.29 13.60 7.48
C ASP A 129 2.90 13.56 8.97
N PRO A 130 3.58 14.31 9.87
CA PRO A 130 3.31 14.26 11.31
C PRO A 130 1.85 14.52 11.71
N ASP A 131 1.12 15.27 10.91
CA ASP A 131 -0.27 15.69 11.15
C ASP A 131 -1.25 15.21 10.07
N ALA A 132 -0.79 14.42 9.09
CA ALA A 132 -1.62 13.96 7.99
C ALA A 132 -1.16 12.58 7.47
N GLY A 133 -1.96 11.57 7.73
CA GLY A 133 -1.75 10.23 7.17
C GLY A 133 -1.90 10.19 5.65
N ALA A 134 -1.34 9.19 5.03
CA ALA A 134 -1.38 8.93 3.59
C ALA A 134 -1.98 7.54 3.32
N ALA A 135 -3.14 7.27 3.92
CA ALA A 135 -3.70 5.94 4.09
C ALA A 135 -3.87 5.15 2.79
N ASN A 136 -3.56 3.88 2.92
CA ASN A 136 -3.73 2.86 1.88
C ASN A 136 -3.03 3.23 0.57
N PRO A 137 -1.69 3.34 0.55
CA PRO A 137 -0.96 3.54 -0.69
C PRO A 137 -1.22 2.39 -1.65
N TRP A 138 -1.43 2.69 -2.95
CA TRP A 138 -1.92 1.71 -3.90
C TRP A 138 -1.14 1.69 -5.22
N GLY A 139 -1.47 2.57 -6.14
CA GLY A 139 -0.81 2.63 -7.45
C GLY A 139 0.56 3.27 -7.34
N VAL A 140 1.54 2.69 -8.04
CA VAL A 140 2.92 3.18 -8.12
C VAL A 140 3.32 3.26 -9.58
N SER A 141 3.98 4.34 -9.97
CA SER A 141 4.57 4.48 -11.31
C SER A 141 5.75 5.47 -11.27
N PHE A 142 6.68 5.30 -12.18
CA PHE A 142 7.73 6.30 -12.44
C PHE A 142 7.36 7.16 -13.63
N SER A 143 7.92 8.39 -13.70
CA SER A 143 7.96 9.14 -14.94
C SER A 143 8.92 8.45 -15.94
N GLU A 144 8.70 8.69 -17.23
CA GLU A 144 9.48 8.08 -18.32
C GLU A 144 10.99 8.34 -18.19
N ASP A 145 11.35 9.52 -17.70
CA ASP A 145 12.75 9.93 -17.44
C ASP A 145 13.32 9.45 -16.09
N GLY A 146 12.50 8.74 -15.28
CA GLY A 146 12.89 8.32 -13.93
C GLY A 146 13.01 9.45 -12.90
N GLY A 147 12.69 10.70 -13.29
CA GLY A 147 12.84 11.87 -12.42
C GLY A 147 11.77 11.99 -11.33
N LYS A 148 10.63 11.32 -11.49
CA LYS A 148 9.53 11.34 -10.51
C LYS A 148 9.04 9.95 -10.19
N LEU A 149 8.66 9.76 -8.92
CA LEU A 149 7.92 8.61 -8.44
C LEU A 149 6.52 9.08 -8.04
N PHE A 150 5.50 8.41 -8.56
CA PHE A 150 4.08 8.65 -8.29
C PHE A 150 3.53 7.55 -7.39
N VAL A 151 2.84 7.93 -6.30
CA VAL A 151 2.16 7.00 -5.40
C VAL A 151 0.76 7.52 -5.11
N THR A 152 -0.26 6.71 -5.38
CA THR A 152 -1.65 7.05 -5.02
C THR A 152 -1.96 6.62 -3.60
N HIS A 153 -2.76 7.41 -2.89
CA HIS A 153 -3.25 7.12 -1.55
C HIS A 153 -4.76 6.88 -1.63
N ALA A 154 -5.15 5.59 -1.72
CA ALA A 154 -6.53 5.21 -1.97
C ALA A 154 -7.48 5.61 -0.84
N GLY A 155 -6.98 5.66 0.40
CA GLY A 155 -7.76 6.04 1.57
C GLY A 155 -7.93 7.54 1.75
N THR A 156 -6.94 8.36 1.39
CA THR A 156 -6.99 9.82 1.54
C THR A 156 -7.28 10.56 0.24
N HIS A 157 -7.49 9.84 -0.87
CA HIS A 157 -7.85 10.39 -2.18
C HIS A 157 -6.82 11.37 -2.74
N GLU A 158 -5.54 11.01 -2.61
CA GLU A 158 -4.42 11.89 -2.98
C GLU A 158 -3.44 11.18 -3.92
N LEU A 159 -2.59 11.99 -4.53
CA LEU A 159 -1.38 11.57 -5.24
C LEU A 159 -0.15 12.21 -4.60
N SER A 160 0.85 11.42 -4.26
CA SER A 160 2.21 11.90 -4.00
C SER A 160 3.02 11.93 -5.28
N VAL A 161 3.64 13.08 -5.55
CA VAL A 161 4.65 13.28 -6.60
C VAL A 161 5.97 13.51 -5.90
N ILE A 162 6.89 12.57 -6.02
CA ILE A 162 8.17 12.55 -5.28
C ILE A 162 9.30 12.80 -6.28
N ASP A 163 10.23 13.69 -5.95
CA ASP A 163 11.48 13.87 -6.65
C ASP A 163 12.40 12.67 -6.38
N PHE A 164 12.46 11.73 -7.32
CA PHE A 164 13.10 10.45 -7.09
C PHE A 164 14.63 10.55 -6.97
N PRO A 165 15.35 11.27 -7.84
CA PRO A 165 16.79 11.49 -7.66
C PRO A 165 17.13 12.16 -6.32
N ALA A 166 16.38 13.18 -5.91
CA ALA A 166 16.61 13.86 -4.65
C ALA A 166 16.28 12.95 -3.45
N LEU A 167 15.29 12.06 -3.58
CA LEU A 167 15.02 11.01 -2.58
C LEU A 167 16.21 10.06 -2.42
N LEU A 168 16.75 9.54 -3.52
CA LEU A 168 17.90 8.64 -3.49
C LEU A 168 19.13 9.30 -2.84
N GLU A 169 19.41 10.57 -3.17
CA GLU A 169 20.50 11.31 -2.54
C GLU A 169 20.27 11.53 -1.03
N ARG A 170 19.04 11.80 -0.62
CA ARG A 170 18.69 11.90 0.80
C ARG A 170 18.87 10.56 1.51
N MET A 171 18.39 9.46 0.94
CA MET A 171 18.56 8.10 1.50
C MET A 171 20.03 7.76 1.72
N LYS A 172 20.89 7.95 0.72
CA LYS A 172 22.34 7.71 0.84
C LYS A 172 23.01 8.54 1.94
N ARG A 173 22.59 9.80 2.12
CA ARG A 173 23.14 10.68 3.16
C ARG A 173 22.67 10.28 4.54
N GLU A 174 21.42 9.86 4.68
CA GLU A 174 20.74 9.56 5.95
C GLU A 174 20.94 8.11 6.41
N ASP A 175 21.49 7.23 5.57
CA ASP A 175 21.86 5.84 5.93
C ASP A 175 22.88 5.77 7.09
N ARG A 176 23.52 6.90 7.41
CA ARG A 176 24.45 7.05 8.54
C ARG A 176 23.79 7.55 9.83
N SER A 177 22.49 7.78 9.83
CA SER A 177 21.78 8.25 11.03
C SER A 177 21.45 7.09 11.98
N ASN A 178 21.37 7.40 13.28
CA ASN A 178 20.97 6.40 14.29
C ASN A 178 19.46 6.11 14.29
N GLU A 179 18.66 6.86 13.55
CA GLU A 179 17.21 6.70 13.46
C GLU A 179 16.85 6.15 12.08
N PRO A 180 16.21 4.96 12.00
CA PRO A 180 15.79 4.38 10.73
C PRO A 180 14.86 5.32 9.95
N VAL A 181 15.01 5.37 8.62
CA VAL A 181 14.13 6.16 7.75
C VAL A 181 12.67 5.76 7.91
N SER A 182 12.41 4.49 8.20
CA SER A 182 11.07 3.94 8.49
C SER A 182 10.40 4.50 9.75
N GLU A 183 11.11 5.24 10.60
CA GLU A 183 10.58 5.89 11.79
C GLU A 183 10.39 7.40 11.63
N ARG A 184 10.73 7.96 10.45
CA ARG A 184 10.84 9.40 10.24
C ARG A 184 9.69 9.95 9.39
N LEU A 185 8.61 10.41 10.02
CA LEU A 185 7.44 11.00 9.35
C LEU A 185 7.86 12.23 8.56
N GLY A 186 8.60 13.04 8.70
CA GLY A 186 8.98 14.21 7.88
C GLY A 186 10.03 13.93 6.80
N PHE A 187 10.38 12.66 6.56
CA PHE A 187 11.51 12.33 5.67
C PHE A 187 11.35 12.86 4.24
N LEU A 188 10.12 12.92 3.73
CA LEU A 188 9.81 13.43 2.41
C LEU A 188 9.61 14.95 2.33
N HIS A 189 9.79 15.68 3.43
CA HIS A 189 9.61 17.14 3.43
C HIS A 189 10.54 17.82 2.42
N GLY A 190 9.97 18.65 1.54
CA GLY A 190 10.69 19.34 0.46
C GLY A 190 11.04 18.48 -0.75
N LEU A 191 10.77 17.16 -0.71
CA LEU A 191 10.98 16.24 -1.84
C LEU A 191 9.68 15.79 -2.48
N ARG A 192 8.55 16.01 -1.83
CA ARG A 192 7.24 15.51 -2.24
C ARG A 192 6.21 16.63 -2.27
N THR A 193 5.32 16.55 -3.27
CA THR A 193 4.07 17.29 -3.32
C THR A 193 2.91 16.31 -3.16
N ARG A 194 1.99 16.54 -2.21
CA ARG A 194 0.71 15.83 -2.08
C ARG A 194 -0.37 16.62 -2.80
N ILE A 195 -1.13 15.96 -3.64
CA ILE A 195 -2.16 16.57 -4.50
C ILE A 195 -3.49 15.89 -4.17
N ALA A 196 -4.44 16.64 -3.65
CA ALA A 196 -5.82 16.18 -3.48
C ALA A 196 -6.46 15.95 -4.86
N LEU A 197 -7.11 14.81 -5.04
CA LEU A 197 -7.70 14.41 -6.30
C LEU A 197 -9.21 14.62 -6.30
N PRO A 198 -9.80 15.06 -7.44
CA PRO A 198 -11.26 15.22 -7.57
C PRO A 198 -11.96 13.86 -7.81
N LEU A 199 -11.56 12.81 -7.10
CA LEU A 199 -12.09 11.45 -7.22
C LEU A 199 -11.86 10.65 -5.93
N ASN A 200 -12.53 9.51 -5.80
CA ASN A 200 -12.43 8.64 -4.64
C ASN A 200 -11.73 7.32 -4.97
N GLY A 201 -10.88 6.87 -4.06
CA GLY A 201 -10.17 5.60 -4.16
C GLY A 201 -9.22 5.53 -5.36
N PRO A 202 -8.20 6.40 -5.46
CA PRO A 202 -7.19 6.34 -6.52
C PRO A 202 -6.39 5.05 -6.38
N ARG A 203 -6.46 4.16 -7.40
CA ARG A 203 -5.80 2.84 -7.35
C ARG A 203 -4.80 2.59 -8.47
N SER A 204 -4.83 3.41 -9.52
CA SER A 204 -3.93 3.26 -10.66
C SER A 204 -3.39 4.60 -11.06
N VAL A 205 -2.14 4.65 -11.51
CA VAL A 205 -1.47 5.87 -11.96
C VAL A 205 -0.60 5.59 -13.17
N ALA A 206 -0.62 6.49 -14.14
CA ALA A 206 0.24 6.47 -15.33
C ALA A 206 0.60 7.90 -15.73
N SER A 207 1.70 8.07 -16.46
CA SER A 207 2.15 9.38 -16.97
C SER A 207 2.44 9.30 -18.47
N ASP A 208 2.18 10.41 -19.18
CA ASP A 208 2.55 10.60 -20.58
C ASP A 208 3.75 11.57 -20.74
N GLY A 209 4.46 11.84 -19.64
CA GLY A 209 5.58 12.77 -19.57
C GLY A 209 5.17 14.24 -19.43
N LYS A 210 3.91 14.59 -19.65
CA LYS A 210 3.36 15.97 -19.47
C LYS A 210 2.31 16.00 -18.35
N ASN A 211 1.50 14.99 -18.31
CA ASN A 211 0.41 14.83 -17.34
C ASN A 211 0.54 13.49 -16.64
N VAL A 212 -0.08 13.44 -15.46
CA VAL A 212 -0.31 12.20 -14.70
C VAL A 212 -1.81 11.92 -14.71
N TYR A 213 -2.18 10.68 -14.97
CA TYR A 213 -3.55 10.21 -14.99
C TYR A 213 -3.74 9.22 -13.86
N VAL A 214 -4.79 9.43 -13.06
CA VAL A 214 -5.11 8.58 -11.92
C VAL A 214 -6.53 8.07 -12.05
N ALA A 215 -6.73 6.76 -11.93
CA ALA A 215 -8.06 6.14 -11.98
C ALA A 215 -8.71 6.08 -10.60
N GLY A 216 -9.93 6.62 -10.48
CA GLY A 216 -10.74 6.58 -9.27
C GLY A 216 -11.65 5.36 -9.24
N TYR A 217 -11.33 4.39 -8.39
CA TYR A 217 -12.09 3.13 -8.29
C TYR A 217 -13.55 3.30 -7.88
N PHE A 218 -13.85 4.36 -7.10
CA PHE A 218 -15.19 4.64 -6.60
C PHE A 218 -15.87 5.83 -7.28
N SER A 219 -15.28 6.44 -8.31
CA SER A 219 -15.74 7.72 -8.88
C SER A 219 -16.10 7.66 -10.36
N ASP A 220 -15.95 6.52 -11.03
CA ASP A 220 -16.16 6.39 -12.48
C ASP A 220 -15.51 7.53 -13.27
N SER A 221 -14.30 7.91 -12.90
CA SER A 221 -13.56 9.02 -13.48
C SER A 221 -12.06 8.83 -13.41
N LEU A 222 -11.36 9.54 -14.28
CA LEU A 222 -9.92 9.76 -14.17
C LEU A 222 -9.66 11.16 -13.62
N ALA A 223 -8.58 11.33 -12.88
CA ALA A 223 -8.00 12.63 -12.62
C ALA A 223 -6.81 12.84 -13.56
N GLU A 224 -6.76 13.98 -14.23
CA GLU A 224 -5.61 14.44 -15.01
C GLU A 224 -4.92 15.55 -14.22
N ILE A 225 -3.61 15.41 -14.01
CA ILE A 225 -2.76 16.33 -13.25
C ILE A 225 -1.63 16.81 -14.15
N SER A 226 -1.49 18.13 -14.33
CA SER A 226 -0.38 18.69 -15.10
C SER A 226 0.93 18.66 -14.31
N LEU A 227 2.00 18.09 -14.87
CA LEU A 227 3.33 18.10 -14.23
C LEU A 227 3.98 19.49 -14.25
N LYS A 228 3.52 20.43 -15.10
CA LYS A 228 3.98 21.83 -15.11
C LYS A 228 3.34 22.66 -14.01
N ASP A 229 2.10 22.33 -13.66
CA ASP A 229 1.31 23.05 -12.68
C ASP A 229 0.54 22.04 -11.82
N ALA A 230 1.27 21.43 -10.89
CA ALA A 230 0.74 20.38 -10.00
C ALA A 230 -0.46 20.82 -9.14
N CYS A 231 -0.80 22.10 -9.11
CA CYS A 231 -1.99 22.61 -8.46
C CYS A 231 -3.26 22.45 -9.34
N LYS A 232 -3.12 22.09 -10.63
CA LYS A 232 -4.25 21.91 -11.54
C LYS A 232 -4.53 20.44 -11.77
N SER A 233 -5.55 19.96 -11.11
CA SER A 233 -6.16 18.65 -11.39
C SER A 233 -7.58 18.84 -11.92
N ARG A 234 -7.99 18.02 -12.88
CA ARG A 234 -9.36 17.97 -13.39
C ARG A 234 -9.87 16.54 -13.44
N ALA A 235 -11.17 16.38 -13.18
CA ALA A 235 -11.83 15.09 -13.38
C ALA A 235 -12.21 14.91 -14.86
N ILE A 236 -11.97 13.72 -15.39
CA ILE A 236 -12.44 13.25 -16.69
C ILE A 236 -13.47 12.15 -16.41
N PRO A 237 -14.78 12.41 -16.57
CA PRO A 237 -15.80 11.40 -16.35
C PRO A 237 -15.71 10.31 -17.42
N LEU A 238 -15.88 9.05 -17.02
CA LEU A 238 -15.94 7.93 -17.96
C LEU A 238 -17.34 7.70 -18.52
N ASN A 239 -18.33 8.44 -17.97
CA ASN A 239 -19.72 8.42 -18.40
C ASN A 239 -20.35 7.03 -18.42
N SER A 240 -19.97 6.19 -17.48
CA SER A 240 -20.61 4.90 -17.29
C SER A 240 -22.07 5.09 -16.83
N PRO A 241 -23.01 4.29 -17.29
CA PRO A 241 -24.38 4.27 -16.77
C PRO A 241 -24.47 3.67 -15.36
N PHE A 242 -23.33 3.29 -14.78
CA PHE A 242 -23.24 2.62 -13.49
C PHE A 242 -23.68 3.55 -12.35
N ARG A 243 -24.62 3.04 -11.53
CA ARG A 243 -24.96 3.64 -10.25
C ARG A 243 -24.46 2.71 -9.14
N PRO A 244 -23.72 3.24 -8.15
CA PRO A 244 -23.23 2.39 -7.08
C PRO A 244 -24.39 1.79 -6.27
N SER A 245 -24.35 0.47 -6.05
CA SER A 245 -25.26 -0.21 -5.12
C SER A 245 -24.92 0.19 -3.66
N ARG A 246 -25.80 -0.21 -2.71
CA ARG A 246 -25.54 0.01 -1.27
C ARG A 246 -24.26 -0.68 -0.83
N GLU A 247 -23.99 -1.87 -1.33
CA GLU A 247 -22.76 -2.63 -1.05
C GLU A 247 -21.52 -1.88 -1.56
N LYS A 248 -21.60 -1.31 -2.77
CA LYS A 248 -20.50 -0.52 -3.34
C LYS A 248 -20.25 0.77 -2.59
N LEU A 249 -21.30 1.40 -2.07
CA LEU A 249 -21.16 2.54 -1.16
C LEU A 249 -20.54 2.12 0.17
N GLY A 250 -20.94 0.98 0.73
CA GLY A 250 -20.32 0.41 1.92
C GLY A 250 -18.85 0.10 1.72
N GLU A 251 -18.49 -0.50 0.57
CA GLU A 251 -17.09 -0.75 0.19
C GLU A 251 -16.29 0.56 0.13
N ARG A 252 -16.87 1.62 -0.44
CA ARG A 252 -16.23 2.93 -0.46
C ARG A 252 -15.94 3.43 0.95
N TYR A 253 -16.92 3.46 1.84
CA TYR A 253 -16.75 3.92 3.23
C TYR A 253 -15.74 3.06 4.00
N PHE A 254 -15.72 1.77 3.74
CA PHE A 254 -14.76 0.84 4.35
C PHE A 254 -13.30 1.13 3.97
N ASN A 255 -13.08 1.68 2.78
CA ASN A 255 -11.76 2.04 2.25
C ASN A 255 -11.41 3.53 2.42
N ASP A 256 -12.33 4.35 2.93
CA ASP A 256 -12.18 5.81 3.03
C ASP A 256 -11.60 6.20 4.38
N ALA A 257 -10.37 6.70 4.38
CA ALA A 257 -9.67 7.15 5.58
C ALA A 257 -10.07 8.57 6.03
N SER A 258 -10.86 9.30 5.25
CA SER A 258 -11.36 10.62 5.66
C SER A 258 -12.27 10.56 6.90
N HIS A 259 -12.77 9.37 7.22
CA HIS A 259 -13.55 9.09 8.45
C HIS A 259 -12.67 8.83 9.68
N CYS A 260 -11.36 8.67 9.51
CA CYS A 260 -10.42 8.43 10.59
C CYS A 260 -9.60 9.68 10.90
N PHE A 261 -9.15 9.80 12.15
CA PHE A 261 -8.36 10.95 12.59
C PHE A 261 -7.16 11.17 11.67
N GLN A 262 -7.06 12.36 11.09
CA GLN A 262 -5.98 12.81 10.19
C GLN A 262 -5.70 11.86 8.99
N GLY A 263 -6.60 10.94 8.64
CA GLY A 263 -6.44 10.07 7.48
C GLY A 263 -5.34 9.01 7.59
N TRP A 264 -4.99 8.57 8.80
CA TRP A 264 -3.93 7.59 9.01
C TRP A 264 -4.27 6.20 8.51
N GLN A 265 -5.52 5.80 8.62
CA GLN A 265 -5.98 4.46 8.27
C GLN A 265 -7.47 4.46 7.91
N SER A 266 -7.93 3.38 7.29
CA SER A 266 -9.34 3.06 7.12
C SER A 266 -9.63 1.67 7.70
N CYS A 267 -10.87 1.21 7.68
CA CYS A 267 -11.19 -0.17 8.07
C CYS A 267 -10.40 -1.19 7.23
N ALA A 268 -10.20 -0.90 5.93
CA ALA A 268 -9.46 -1.74 5.01
C ALA A 268 -7.96 -1.84 5.32
N THR A 269 -7.40 -0.99 6.18
CA THR A 269 -5.98 -1.05 6.56
C THR A 269 -5.69 -2.29 7.42
N CYS A 270 -6.54 -2.57 8.42
CA CYS A 270 -6.45 -3.78 9.26
C CYS A 270 -7.23 -4.96 8.69
N HIS A 271 -8.26 -4.68 7.87
CA HIS A 271 -9.11 -5.69 7.25
C HIS A 271 -9.02 -5.64 5.72
N PRO A 272 -7.83 -5.88 5.12
CA PRO A 272 -7.67 -5.81 3.68
C PRO A 272 -8.65 -6.75 2.97
N ASP A 273 -9.38 -6.20 1.99
CA ASP A 273 -10.44 -6.88 1.24
C ASP A 273 -11.54 -7.51 2.14
N GLY A 274 -11.78 -6.90 3.32
CA GLY A 274 -12.73 -7.40 4.32
C GLY A 274 -12.26 -8.66 5.06
N ARG A 275 -10.99 -9.05 4.91
CA ARG A 275 -10.40 -10.25 5.51
C ARG A 275 -9.52 -9.91 6.71
N VAL A 276 -8.28 -10.33 6.70
CA VAL A 276 -7.32 -10.18 7.80
C VAL A 276 -5.99 -9.66 7.26
N ASP A 277 -5.27 -8.88 8.04
CA ASP A 277 -3.92 -8.39 7.71
C ASP A 277 -2.82 -9.42 7.97
N GLY A 278 -3.14 -10.52 8.67
CA GLY A 278 -2.17 -11.56 9.02
C GLY A 278 -1.28 -11.22 10.20
N LEU A 279 -1.62 -10.17 10.97
CA LEU A 279 -0.86 -9.71 12.13
C LEU A 279 -1.59 -9.99 13.44
N ASN A 280 -0.83 -10.04 14.54
CA ASN A 280 -1.36 -10.18 15.90
C ASN A 280 -1.25 -8.84 16.63
N TRP A 281 -2.40 -8.27 17.01
CA TRP A 281 -2.50 -6.97 17.65
C TRP A 281 -2.90 -7.10 19.12
N ASP A 282 -2.21 -6.38 19.98
CA ASP A 282 -2.63 -6.17 21.37
C ASP A 282 -3.47 -4.89 21.43
N LEU A 283 -4.80 -5.05 21.35
CA LEU A 283 -5.77 -3.95 21.37
C LEU A 283 -6.19 -3.54 22.79
N LEU A 284 -5.58 -4.09 23.82
CA LEU A 284 -5.82 -3.78 25.24
C LEU A 284 -7.26 -4.05 25.74
N ASN A 285 -8.14 -4.65 24.94
CA ASN A 285 -9.54 -4.90 25.33
C ASN A 285 -9.69 -5.84 26.53
N ASP A 286 -8.71 -6.70 26.76
CA ASP A 286 -8.67 -7.70 27.83
C ASP A 286 -7.35 -7.63 28.64
N GLY A 287 -6.72 -6.47 28.64
CA GLY A 287 -5.44 -6.22 29.30
C GLY A 287 -4.27 -6.26 28.34
N MET A 288 -3.10 -5.85 28.81
CA MET A 288 -1.86 -5.81 28.05
C MET A 288 -1.23 -7.21 27.95
N GLY A 289 -0.57 -7.50 26.82
CA GLY A 289 0.22 -8.72 26.63
C GLY A 289 -0.59 -9.91 26.08
N ASN A 290 -1.73 -9.66 25.47
CA ASN A 290 -2.57 -10.69 24.86
C ASN A 290 -2.87 -10.41 23.38
N PRO A 291 -1.85 -10.42 22.50
CA PRO A 291 -2.03 -10.12 21.08
C PRO A 291 -2.90 -11.17 20.40
N LYS A 292 -3.78 -10.71 19.51
CA LYS A 292 -4.73 -11.53 18.77
C LYS A 292 -4.70 -11.19 17.28
N ASN A 293 -4.87 -12.23 16.48
CA ASN A 293 -4.98 -12.07 15.03
C ASN A 293 -6.23 -11.26 14.67
N THR A 294 -6.09 -10.36 13.73
CA THR A 294 -7.21 -9.62 13.13
C THR A 294 -8.26 -10.61 12.60
N ARG A 295 -9.53 -10.35 12.89
CA ARG A 295 -10.64 -11.19 12.44
C ARG A 295 -11.16 -10.76 11.08
N THR A 296 -11.62 -11.72 10.29
CA THR A 296 -12.32 -11.40 9.03
C THR A 296 -13.63 -10.67 9.31
N MET A 297 -13.95 -9.70 8.44
CA MET A 297 -15.24 -8.98 8.47
C MET A 297 -16.34 -9.73 7.69
N PHE A 298 -15.99 -10.80 6.97
CA PHE A 298 -16.97 -11.57 6.23
C PHE A 298 -18.03 -12.16 7.17
N LEU A 299 -19.29 -11.88 6.82
CA LEU A 299 -20.47 -12.28 7.58
C LEU A 299 -20.53 -11.76 9.03
N SER A 300 -19.71 -10.77 9.41
CA SER A 300 -19.72 -10.20 10.76
C SER A 300 -21.10 -9.69 11.19
N HIS A 301 -21.93 -9.21 10.25
CA HIS A 301 -23.32 -8.81 10.47
C HIS A 301 -24.27 -9.99 10.81
N ARG A 302 -23.82 -11.25 10.64
CA ARG A 302 -24.58 -12.47 10.95
C ARG A 302 -24.01 -13.28 12.10
N THR A 303 -22.88 -12.86 12.65
CA THR A 303 -22.13 -13.62 13.68
C THR A 303 -22.03 -12.85 14.99
N SER A 304 -23.15 -12.26 15.44
CA SER A 304 -23.22 -11.59 16.73
C SER A 304 -23.13 -12.61 17.91
N PRO A 305 -22.55 -12.19 19.07
CA PRO A 305 -21.86 -10.92 19.33
C PRO A 305 -20.48 -10.88 18.68
N VAL A 306 -19.95 -9.66 18.42
CA VAL A 306 -18.67 -9.45 17.74
C VAL A 306 -17.59 -8.93 18.70
N MET A 307 -16.37 -8.82 18.20
CA MET A 307 -15.12 -8.52 18.92
C MET A 307 -14.71 -9.66 19.86
N THR A 308 -13.48 -9.58 20.36
CA THR A 308 -12.97 -10.54 21.35
C THR A 308 -13.83 -10.51 22.61
N LEU A 309 -14.15 -11.68 23.14
CA LEU A 309 -15.05 -11.89 24.28
C LEU A 309 -16.52 -11.47 24.03
N GLY A 310 -16.91 -11.18 22.78
CA GLY A 310 -18.28 -10.78 22.46
C GLY A 310 -18.72 -9.47 23.09
N VAL A 311 -17.80 -8.52 23.26
CA VAL A 311 -18.06 -7.26 23.98
C VAL A 311 -18.94 -6.27 23.23
N ARG A 312 -19.27 -6.54 21.97
CA ARG A 312 -20.18 -5.73 21.14
C ARG A 312 -21.35 -6.60 20.66
N ALA A 313 -22.55 -6.10 20.82
CA ALA A 313 -23.78 -6.85 20.51
C ALA A 313 -23.94 -7.16 19.02
N SER A 314 -23.42 -6.30 18.14
CA SER A 314 -23.44 -6.50 16.69
C SER A 314 -22.29 -5.78 16.00
N ALA A 315 -22.11 -6.02 14.70
CA ALA A 315 -21.11 -5.34 13.87
C ALA A 315 -21.40 -3.83 13.79
N GLU A 316 -22.66 -3.42 13.70
CA GLU A 316 -23.08 -2.03 13.66
C GLU A 316 -22.69 -1.29 14.95
N VAL A 317 -22.89 -1.92 16.11
CA VAL A 317 -22.47 -1.36 17.40
C VAL A 317 -20.94 -1.26 17.48
N ALA A 318 -20.20 -2.19 16.88
CA ALA A 318 -18.75 -2.11 16.87
C ALA A 318 -18.22 -0.95 16.00
N VAL A 319 -18.93 -0.57 14.95
CA VAL A 319 -18.55 0.56 14.06
C VAL A 319 -18.86 1.92 14.70
N THR A 320 -19.89 2.00 15.55
CA THR A 320 -20.34 3.26 16.16
C THR A 320 -19.74 3.53 17.54
N ALA A 321 -19.00 2.60 18.09
CA ALA A 321 -18.36 2.68 19.40
C ALA A 321 -16.91 3.11 19.33
#